data_c553136bd723019d777fe9b99fcfe745
#
_entry.id   c553136bd723019d777fe9b99fcfe745
#
_cell.length_a   1.000
_cell.length_b   1.000
_cell.length_c   1.000
_cell.angle_alpha   90.00
_cell.angle_beta   90.00
_cell.angle_gamma   90.00
#
_symmetry.space_group_name_H-M   'P 1'
#
loop_
_entity.id
_entity.type
_entity.pdbx_description
1 polymer ?
#
loop_
_entity_poly.entity_id
_entity_poly.type
_entity_poly.pdbx_seq_one_letter_code
_entity_poly.pdbx_strand_id
1 'polypeptide(L)'
;LNDLFGDNKIDKFELAKVGQSTEHNYCGVNCGIMDQFASVFGKKGSLIRLDCRSLEYQYFPFDPQGYRLVLVDSVVKHELASKLRSCCCRCSEEASTRRIPA
;
A
#
# COMPACT_ATOMS: atom_id res chain seq x y z
N LEU A 1 -18.09 -6.37 4.39
CA LEU A 1 -19.26 -5.52 4.68
C LEU A 1 -19.93 -5.02 3.40
N ASN A 2 -19.20 -4.42 2.46
CA ASN A 2 -19.76 -3.96 1.18
C ASN A 2 -20.42 -5.09 0.39
N ASP A 3 -19.80 -6.26 0.36
CA ASP A 3 -20.29 -7.46 -0.31
C ASP A 3 -21.52 -8.05 0.40
N LEU A 4 -21.52 -8.06 1.75
CA LEU A 4 -22.57 -8.68 2.56
C LEU A 4 -23.78 -7.77 2.77
N PHE A 5 -23.59 -6.47 2.87
CA PHE A 5 -24.64 -5.52 3.28
C PHE A 5 -24.80 -4.33 2.33
N GLY A 6 -23.88 -4.11 1.44
CA GLY A 6 -23.83 -2.96 0.55
C GLY A 6 -24.14 -3.26 -0.92
N ASP A 7 -24.52 -4.49 -1.28
CA ASP A 7 -24.76 -4.94 -2.66
C ASP A 7 -23.63 -4.56 -3.63
N ASN A 8 -22.38 -4.47 -3.13
CA ASN A 8 -21.21 -4.02 -3.90
C ASN A 8 -21.35 -2.63 -4.55
N LYS A 9 -22.17 -1.76 -3.97
CA LYS A 9 -22.42 -0.40 -4.52
C LYS A 9 -21.25 0.55 -4.34
N ILE A 10 -20.37 0.29 -3.36
CA ILE A 10 -19.21 1.15 -3.08
C ILE A 10 -18.05 0.71 -3.98
N ASP A 11 -17.52 1.65 -4.74
CA ASP A 11 -16.34 1.40 -5.57
C ASP A 11 -15.11 1.00 -4.75
N LYS A 12 -14.23 0.22 -5.35
CA LYS A 12 -13.00 -0.26 -4.70
C LYS A 12 -12.07 0.85 -4.23
N PHE A 13 -11.95 1.93 -5.01
CA PHE A 13 -11.17 3.10 -4.61
C PHE A 13 -11.77 3.78 -3.38
N GLU A 14 -13.09 3.92 -3.37
CA GLU A 14 -13.80 4.48 -2.22
C GLU A 14 -13.60 3.63 -0.97
N LEU A 15 -13.65 2.30 -1.10
CA LEU A 15 -13.36 1.39 0.02
C LEU A 15 -11.94 1.58 0.58
N ALA A 16 -10.94 1.72 -0.28
CA ALA A 16 -9.57 1.96 0.15
C ALA A 16 -9.43 3.32 0.88
N LYS A 17 -10.09 4.37 0.36
CA LYS A 17 -10.12 5.69 1.00
C LYS A 17 -10.85 5.69 2.34
N VAL A 18 -11.97 4.97 2.44
CA VAL A 18 -12.70 4.80 3.71
C VAL A 18 -11.81 4.12 4.74
N GLY A 19 -11.08 3.07 4.36
CA GLY A 19 -10.12 2.41 5.22
C GLY A 19 -9.04 3.37 5.73
N GLN A 20 -8.43 4.15 4.84
CA GLN A 20 -7.43 5.16 5.21
C GLN A 20 -8.03 6.25 6.12
N SER A 21 -9.22 6.74 5.81
CA SER A 21 -9.91 7.75 6.62
C SER A 21 -10.23 7.24 8.03
N THR A 22 -10.55 5.96 8.16
CA THR A 22 -10.77 5.32 9.46
C THR A 22 -9.49 5.33 10.29
N GLU A 23 -8.35 4.95 9.72
CA GLU A 23 -7.06 5.01 10.40
C GLU A 23 -6.72 6.43 10.86
N HIS A 24 -6.95 7.44 10.01
CA HIS A 24 -6.65 8.83 10.33
C HIS A 24 -7.56 9.39 11.42
N ASN A 25 -8.87 9.16 11.31
CA ASN A 25 -9.87 9.85 12.14
C ASN A 25 -10.14 9.14 13.46
N TYR A 26 -10.05 7.81 13.49
CA TYR A 26 -10.39 7.03 14.70
C TYR A 26 -9.15 6.46 15.39
N CYS A 27 -8.14 6.05 14.64
CA CYS A 27 -6.92 5.51 15.23
C CYS A 27 -5.84 6.57 15.44
N GLY A 28 -6.01 7.76 14.86
CA GLY A 28 -5.01 8.84 14.94
C GLY A 28 -3.69 8.51 14.25
N VAL A 29 -3.69 7.53 13.36
CA VAL A 29 -2.50 7.06 12.64
C VAL A 29 -2.42 7.75 11.28
N ASN A 30 -1.39 8.55 11.08
CA ASN A 30 -1.15 9.23 9.79
C ASN A 30 -0.45 8.27 8.82
N CYS A 31 -1.21 7.33 8.25
CA CYS A 31 -0.72 6.32 7.31
C CYS A 31 -0.98 6.70 5.84
N GLY A 32 -0.19 6.12 4.92
CA GLY A 32 -0.49 6.15 3.49
C GLY A 32 -1.62 5.18 3.12
N ILE A 33 -2.07 5.23 1.87
CA ILE A 33 -3.17 4.37 1.36
C ILE A 33 -2.71 2.96 0.97
N MET A 34 -1.42 2.66 1.01
CA MET A 34 -0.84 1.45 0.43
C MET A 34 -1.45 0.15 0.96
N ASP A 35 -1.62 0.04 2.27
CA ASP A 35 -2.08 -1.20 2.91
C ASP A 35 -3.56 -1.46 2.61
N GLN A 36 -4.38 -0.42 2.69
CA GLN A 36 -5.80 -0.48 2.35
C GLN A 36 -5.98 -0.77 0.86
N PHE A 37 -5.15 -0.15 0.02
CA PHE A 37 -5.17 -0.39 -1.42
C PHE A 37 -4.79 -1.83 -1.75
N ALA A 38 -3.71 -2.35 -1.17
CA ALA A 38 -3.28 -3.74 -1.35
C ALA A 38 -4.34 -4.75 -0.91
N SER A 39 -5.05 -4.46 0.19
CA SER A 39 -6.13 -5.32 0.69
C SER A 39 -7.33 -5.39 -0.25
N VAL A 40 -7.68 -4.27 -0.91
CA VAL A 40 -8.85 -4.18 -1.79
C VAL A 40 -8.55 -4.65 -3.22
N PHE A 41 -7.35 -4.33 -3.72
CA PHE A 41 -6.94 -4.59 -5.11
C PHE A 41 -6.03 -5.80 -5.26
N GLY A 42 -5.65 -6.46 -4.17
CA GLY A 42 -4.79 -7.64 -4.20
C GLY A 42 -5.30 -8.72 -5.15
N LYS A 43 -4.42 -9.26 -5.97
CA LYS A 43 -4.73 -10.33 -6.93
C LYS A 43 -3.68 -11.43 -6.86
N LYS A 44 -4.14 -12.67 -6.78
CA LYS A 44 -3.26 -13.85 -6.73
C LYS A 44 -2.30 -13.88 -7.92
N GLY A 45 -1.03 -14.16 -7.65
CA GLY A 45 0.02 -14.27 -8.68
C GLY A 45 0.42 -12.95 -9.33
N SER A 46 0.11 -11.83 -8.69
CA SER A 46 0.43 -10.52 -9.24
C SER A 46 1.00 -9.59 -8.16
N LEU A 47 1.92 -8.73 -8.57
CA LEU A 47 2.37 -7.58 -7.82
C LEU A 47 1.63 -6.34 -8.29
N ILE A 48 1.39 -5.41 -7.39
CA ILE A 48 0.82 -4.10 -7.70
C ILE A 48 1.93 -3.05 -7.57
N ARG A 49 2.18 -2.31 -8.64
CA ARG A 49 2.91 -1.05 -8.58
C ARG A 49 1.90 0.07 -8.44
N LEU A 50 1.90 0.75 -7.31
CA LEU A 50 0.98 1.85 -7.00
C LEU A 50 1.76 3.16 -6.90
N ASP A 51 1.33 4.19 -7.61
CA ASP A 51 1.70 5.56 -7.31
C ASP A 51 0.72 6.12 -6.27
N CYS A 52 1.20 6.31 -5.04
CA CYS A 52 0.35 6.79 -3.95
C CYS A 52 -0.11 8.25 -4.09
N ARG A 53 0.42 9.01 -5.06
CA ARG A 53 0.04 10.40 -5.32
C ARG A 53 -1.11 10.47 -6.32
N SER A 54 -0.94 9.83 -7.48
CA SER A 54 -1.93 9.80 -8.56
C SER A 54 -2.98 8.71 -8.38
N LEU A 55 -2.70 7.72 -7.52
CA LEU A 55 -3.46 6.46 -7.37
C LEU A 55 -3.50 5.62 -8.65
N GLU A 56 -2.59 5.89 -9.57
CA GLU A 56 -2.40 5.03 -10.73
C GLU A 56 -1.70 3.74 -10.32
N TYR A 57 -2.19 2.64 -10.84
CA TYR A 57 -1.63 1.34 -10.52
C TYR A 57 -1.54 0.42 -11.71
N GLN A 58 -0.59 -0.51 -11.64
CA GLN A 58 -0.37 -1.52 -12.67
C GLN A 58 -0.11 -2.88 -12.01
N TYR A 59 -0.62 -3.94 -12.64
CA TYR A 59 -0.35 -5.32 -12.23
C TYR A 59 0.83 -5.87 -13.03
N PHE A 60 1.71 -6.55 -12.32
CA PHE A 60 2.81 -7.32 -12.90
C PHE A 60 2.70 -8.77 -12.49
N PRO A 61 2.92 -9.73 -13.38
CA PRO A 61 2.93 -11.13 -12.99
C PRO A 61 4.06 -11.37 -11.98
N PHE A 62 3.76 -12.14 -10.95
CA PHE A 62 4.73 -12.52 -9.94
C PHE A 62 4.93 -14.04 -9.98
N ASP A 63 6.06 -14.45 -10.52
CA ASP A 63 6.51 -15.84 -10.50
C ASP A 63 7.89 -15.89 -9.83
N PRO A 64 7.97 -16.31 -8.57
CA PRO A 64 9.21 -16.31 -7.81
C PRO A 64 10.12 -17.49 -8.14
N GLN A 65 10.22 -17.92 -9.41
CA GLN A 65 11.06 -19.05 -9.82
C GLN A 65 12.49 -18.90 -9.28
N GLY A 66 12.85 -19.77 -8.36
CA GLY A 66 14.18 -19.80 -7.77
C GLY A 66 14.46 -18.76 -6.67
N TYR A 67 13.52 -17.87 -6.37
CA TYR A 67 13.63 -16.87 -5.30
C TYR A 67 12.65 -17.14 -4.17
N ARG A 68 13.06 -16.77 -2.96
CA ARG A 68 12.21 -16.84 -1.77
C ARG A 68 12.12 -15.46 -1.13
N LEU A 69 10.91 -15.07 -0.74
CA LEU A 69 10.68 -13.89 0.09
C LEU A 69 10.96 -14.27 1.55
N VAL A 70 11.84 -13.51 2.18
CA VAL A 70 12.19 -13.70 3.59
C VAL A 70 11.80 -12.42 4.34
N LEU A 71 10.99 -12.59 5.37
CA LEU A 71 10.66 -11.52 6.32
C LEU A 71 11.62 -11.63 7.51
N VAL A 72 12.31 -10.55 7.79
CA VAL A 72 13.22 -10.46 8.95
C VAL A 72 12.66 -9.42 9.91
N ASP A 73 12.32 -9.86 11.11
CA ASP A 73 11.92 -8.95 12.19
C ASP A 73 13.18 -8.28 12.76
N SER A 74 13.27 -6.97 12.64
CA SER A 74 14.37 -6.17 13.21
C SER A 74 14.21 -5.94 14.72
N VAL A 75 13.08 -6.36 15.32
CA VAL A 75 12.74 -6.14 16.74
C VAL A 75 12.67 -4.65 17.13
N VAL A 76 12.78 -3.74 16.18
CA VAL A 76 12.64 -2.29 16.41
C VAL A 76 11.17 -1.92 16.32
N LYS A 77 10.59 -1.52 17.45
CA LYS A 77 9.21 -1.02 17.49
C LYS A 77 9.11 0.35 16.84
N HIS A 78 8.28 0.46 15.82
CA HIS A 78 7.90 1.73 15.21
C HIS A 78 6.53 2.15 15.72
N GLU A 79 6.47 3.29 16.40
CA GLU A 79 5.21 3.93 16.74
C GLU A 79 4.77 4.83 15.58
N LEU A 80 3.86 4.33 14.74
CA LEU A 80 3.32 5.07 13.59
C LEU A 80 2.58 6.35 14.01
N ALA A 81 1.99 6.36 15.21
CA ALA A 81 1.27 7.51 15.74
C ALA A 81 2.19 8.69 16.14
N SER A 82 3.46 8.44 16.47
CA SER A 82 4.39 9.46 16.98
C SER A 82 5.33 10.05 15.93
N LYS A 83 5.49 9.43 14.75
CA LYS A 83 6.36 9.93 13.68
C LYS A 83 5.54 10.55 12.55
N LEU A 84 5.43 11.85 12.58
CA LEU A 84 5.09 12.69 11.44
C LEU A 84 6.08 12.41 10.29
N ARG A 85 5.58 11.84 9.20
CA ARG A 85 6.20 11.50 7.93
C ARG A 85 6.56 10.02 7.79
N SER A 86 5.58 9.31 7.32
CA SER A 86 5.67 7.97 6.78
C SER A 86 6.73 7.88 5.68
N CYS A 87 7.56 6.85 5.81
CA CYS A 87 8.64 6.50 4.90
C CYS A 87 8.17 6.14 3.46
N CYS A 88 6.88 5.89 3.25
CA CYS A 88 6.34 5.49 1.94
C CYS A 88 6.47 6.54 0.84
N CYS A 89 6.47 7.85 1.18
CA CYS A 89 6.62 8.91 0.17
C CYS A 89 8.09 9.15 -0.23
N ARG A 90 9.05 8.74 0.58
CA ARG A 90 10.48 8.97 0.30
C ARG A 90 11.07 7.97 -0.70
N CYS A 91 10.59 6.74 -0.73
CA CYS A 91 11.08 5.74 -1.68
C CYS A 91 10.82 6.08 -3.13
N SER A 92 9.77 6.87 -3.44
CA SER A 92 9.48 7.28 -4.81
C SER A 92 10.33 8.46 -5.31
N GLU A 93 10.86 9.31 -4.42
CA GLU A 93 11.71 10.44 -4.82
C GLU A 93 13.15 10.00 -5.11
N GLU A 94 13.69 9.08 -4.33
CA GLU A 94 15.06 8.59 -4.54
C GLU A 94 15.19 7.61 -5.72
N ALA A 95 14.15 6.85 -6.04
CA ALA A 95 14.15 5.94 -7.18
C ALA A 95 14.13 6.68 -8.54
N SER A 96 13.61 7.91 -8.59
CA SER A 96 13.58 8.72 -9.81
C SER A 96 14.95 9.31 -10.18
N THR A 97 15.92 9.34 -9.26
CA THR A 97 17.20 10.01 -9.47
C THR A 97 18.34 9.04 -9.82
N ARG A 98 18.15 7.73 -9.65
CA ARG A 98 19.12 6.73 -10.07
C ARG A 98 18.88 6.31 -11.51
N ARG A 99 19.41 7.04 -12.46
CA ARG A 99 19.67 6.53 -13.82
C ARG A 99 20.71 5.42 -13.68
N ILE A 100 20.33 4.22 -14.04
CA ILE A 100 21.27 3.11 -14.24
C ILE A 100 21.99 3.47 -15.55
N PRO A 101 23.33 3.65 -15.57
CA PRO A 101 24.05 3.81 -16.83
C PRO A 101 23.98 2.50 -17.60
N ALA A 102 23.83 2.64 -18.92
CA ALA A 102 23.78 1.53 -19.88
C ALA A 102 25.05 0.71 -19.89
#